data_9ff6f29e3a8ddc8f53e0b60d300030ba
#
_entry.id   9ff6f29e3a8ddc8f53e0b60d300030ba
#
_cell.length_a   1.000
_cell.length_b   1.000
_cell.length_c   1.000
_cell.angle_alpha   90.00
_cell.angle_beta   90.00
_cell.angle_gamma   90.00
#
_symmetry.space_group_name_H-M   'P 1'
#
loop_
_entity.id
_entity.type
_entity.pdbx_description
1 polymer ?
#
loop_
_entity_poly.entity_id
_entity_poly.type
_entity_poly.pdbx_seq_one_letter_code
_entity_poly.pdbx_strand_id
1 'polypeptide(L)'
;MRQQLFQKRIHSLDVLYEAIEEEGKYFPLKELDIFFGRFGIFLKSQEMTELLHHCKHSDSQIDLVRFVYLFRTTIPSDIVEELNEIFDILSGGQTSMEVVDLMQHLNEKEHPQCELMKKNLQDVKDSVIKGIKNIIGNKSSILREEFLEFHYNIFWVMPEYCYGNFRKRIATMWGVKF
;
A
#
# COMPACT_ATOMS: atom_id res chain seq x y z
N MET A 1 -3.19 -14.44 6.91
CA MET A 1 -3.84 -13.85 5.72
C MET A 1 -2.87 -13.02 4.88
N ARG A 2 -2.20 -11.96 5.40
CA ARG A 2 -1.23 -11.13 4.64
C ARG A 2 -0.13 -11.94 3.94
N GLN A 3 0.52 -12.89 4.63
CA GLN A 3 1.53 -13.78 4.03
C GLN A 3 0.95 -14.64 2.90
N GLN A 4 -0.30 -15.09 3.00
CA GLN A 4 -0.96 -15.87 1.97
C GLN A 4 -1.23 -15.02 0.72
N LEU A 5 -1.68 -13.77 0.90
CA LEU A 5 -1.83 -12.80 -0.19
C LEU A 5 -0.49 -12.57 -0.90
N PHE A 6 0.58 -12.36 -0.14
CA PHE A 6 1.92 -12.15 -0.68
C PHE A 6 2.39 -13.35 -1.52
N GLN A 7 2.17 -14.58 -1.06
CA GLN A 7 2.49 -15.81 -1.80
C GLN A 7 1.70 -15.93 -3.13
N LYS A 8 0.53 -15.30 -3.20
CA LYS A 8 -0.34 -15.26 -4.39
C LYS A 8 -0.09 -14.06 -5.30
N ARG A 9 1.04 -13.37 -5.12
CA ARG A 9 1.46 -12.20 -5.90
C ARG A 9 0.59 -10.95 -5.69
N ILE A 10 -0.19 -10.91 -4.62
CA ILE A 10 -0.85 -9.69 -4.18
C ILE A 10 0.13 -8.97 -3.26
N HIS A 11 0.91 -8.09 -3.83
CA HIS A 11 2.08 -7.50 -3.19
C HIS A 11 1.86 -6.07 -2.71
N SER A 12 0.68 -5.51 -2.96
CA SER A 12 0.32 -4.19 -2.47
C SER A 12 -1.18 -4.08 -2.24
N LEU A 13 -1.58 -3.10 -1.44
CA LEU A 13 -3.00 -2.76 -1.26
C LEU A 13 -3.65 -2.36 -2.57
N ASP A 14 -2.90 -1.71 -3.48
CA ASP A 14 -3.41 -1.33 -4.80
C ASP A 14 -3.78 -2.55 -5.65
N VAL A 15 -2.93 -3.58 -5.68
CA VAL A 15 -3.23 -4.82 -6.39
C VAL A 15 -4.44 -5.55 -5.77
N LEU A 16 -4.55 -5.51 -4.43
CA LEU A 16 -5.73 -6.05 -3.75
C LEU A 16 -6.99 -5.23 -4.10
N TYR A 17 -6.86 -3.92 -4.14
CA TYR A 17 -7.94 -2.99 -4.50
C TYR A 17 -8.42 -3.22 -5.93
N GLU A 18 -7.50 -3.34 -6.90
CA GLU A 18 -7.82 -3.65 -8.30
C GLU A 18 -8.56 -4.97 -8.45
N ALA A 19 -8.06 -6.02 -7.78
CA ALA A 19 -8.71 -7.34 -7.81
C ALA A 19 -10.13 -7.32 -7.22
N ILE A 20 -10.41 -6.36 -6.32
CA ILE A 20 -11.70 -6.16 -5.67
C ILE A 20 -12.60 -5.23 -6.49
N GLU A 21 -12.03 -4.21 -7.13
CA GLU A 21 -12.78 -3.23 -7.92
C GLU A 21 -13.54 -3.88 -9.07
N GLU A 22 -12.99 -4.96 -9.64
CA GLU A 22 -13.67 -5.79 -10.65
C GLU A 22 -14.97 -6.42 -10.11
N GLU A 23 -15.04 -6.68 -8.79
CA GLU A 23 -16.21 -7.31 -8.14
C GLU A 23 -17.22 -6.26 -7.59
N GLY A 24 -16.88 -4.96 -7.63
CA GLY A 24 -17.70 -3.86 -7.13
C GLY A 24 -17.51 -3.57 -5.63
N LYS A 25 -18.02 -2.41 -5.19
CA LYS A 25 -17.83 -1.90 -3.82
C LYS A 25 -18.45 -2.79 -2.73
N TYR A 26 -19.57 -3.44 -3.03
CA TYR A 26 -20.31 -4.28 -2.09
C TYR A 26 -20.37 -5.70 -2.61
N PHE A 27 -19.86 -6.62 -1.82
CA PHE A 27 -19.71 -8.01 -2.20
C PHE A 27 -20.70 -8.91 -1.46
N PRO A 28 -21.36 -9.87 -2.16
CA PRO A 28 -22.32 -10.77 -1.53
C PRO A 28 -21.64 -11.68 -0.49
N LEU A 29 -22.18 -11.69 0.72
CA LEU A 29 -21.63 -12.49 1.82
C LEU A 29 -21.54 -13.98 1.51
N LYS A 30 -22.54 -14.53 0.81
CA LYS A 30 -22.59 -15.94 0.41
C LYS A 30 -21.49 -16.38 -0.56
N GLU A 31 -20.84 -15.42 -1.22
CA GLU A 31 -19.78 -15.67 -2.20
C GLU A 31 -18.37 -15.39 -1.63
N LEU A 32 -18.32 -14.99 -0.36
CA LEU A 32 -17.09 -14.56 0.28
C LEU A 32 -16.03 -15.66 0.34
N ASP A 33 -16.44 -16.91 0.64
CA ASP A 33 -15.53 -18.06 0.66
C ASP A 33 -14.95 -18.36 -0.73
N ILE A 34 -15.77 -18.20 -1.77
CA ILE A 34 -15.33 -18.38 -3.17
C ILE A 34 -14.33 -17.27 -3.53
N PHE A 35 -14.65 -16.04 -3.16
CA PHE A 35 -13.77 -14.89 -3.38
C PHE A 35 -12.41 -15.10 -2.71
N PHE A 36 -12.39 -15.41 -1.41
CA PHE A 36 -11.13 -15.67 -0.71
C PHE A 36 -10.40 -16.90 -1.24
N GLY A 37 -11.14 -17.93 -1.65
CA GLY A 37 -10.59 -19.13 -2.26
C GLY A 37 -9.80 -18.86 -3.53
N ARG A 38 -10.16 -17.83 -4.34
CA ARG A 38 -9.38 -17.40 -5.53
C ARG A 38 -7.97 -16.93 -5.14
N PHE A 39 -7.82 -16.34 -3.97
CA PHE A 39 -6.53 -15.92 -3.41
C PHE A 39 -5.84 -17.00 -2.56
N GLY A 40 -6.46 -18.19 -2.43
CA GLY A 40 -5.97 -19.28 -1.58
C GLY A 40 -6.06 -18.95 -0.08
N ILE A 41 -7.00 -18.08 0.28
CA ILE A 41 -7.30 -17.70 1.66
C ILE A 41 -8.50 -18.52 2.12
N PHE A 42 -8.32 -19.27 3.20
CA PHE A 42 -9.38 -20.07 3.81
C PHE A 42 -9.57 -19.60 5.25
N LEU A 43 -10.68 -18.92 5.50
CA LEU A 43 -10.98 -18.38 6.81
C LEU A 43 -11.65 -19.42 7.70
N LYS A 44 -11.24 -19.50 8.96
CA LYS A 44 -11.97 -20.24 9.99
C LYS A 44 -13.24 -19.47 10.35
N SER A 45 -14.22 -20.17 10.90
CA SER A 45 -15.51 -19.56 11.31
C SER A 45 -15.33 -18.36 12.23
N GLN A 46 -14.38 -18.40 13.17
CA GLN A 46 -14.10 -17.29 14.06
C GLN A 46 -13.51 -16.09 13.31
N GLU A 47 -12.55 -16.32 12.41
CA GLU A 47 -11.94 -15.28 11.58
C GLU A 47 -12.97 -14.62 10.66
N MET A 48 -13.89 -15.42 10.13
CA MET A 48 -15.01 -14.93 9.32
C MET A 48 -15.93 -14.03 10.17
N THR A 49 -16.25 -14.44 11.40
CA THR A 49 -17.09 -13.64 12.30
C THR A 49 -16.45 -12.30 12.63
N GLU A 50 -15.15 -12.28 12.94
CA GLU A 50 -14.39 -11.06 13.22
C GLU A 50 -14.33 -10.15 11.99
N LEU A 51 -14.07 -10.73 10.81
CA LEU A 51 -14.07 -9.98 9.55
C LEU A 51 -15.43 -9.30 9.32
N LEU A 52 -16.51 -10.04 9.47
CA LEU A 52 -17.86 -9.53 9.29
C LEU A 52 -18.19 -8.40 10.26
N HIS A 53 -17.73 -8.49 11.48
CA HIS A 53 -17.92 -7.42 12.46
C HIS A 53 -17.37 -6.06 11.96
N HIS A 54 -16.25 -6.08 11.25
CA HIS A 54 -15.59 -4.87 10.76
C HIS A 54 -16.05 -4.42 9.37
N CYS A 55 -16.42 -5.36 8.50
CA CYS A 55 -16.66 -5.09 7.09
C CYS A 55 -18.13 -5.20 6.68
N LYS A 56 -19.04 -5.61 7.57
CA LYS A 56 -20.45 -5.77 7.25
C LYS A 56 -21.05 -4.45 6.77
N HIS A 57 -21.64 -4.47 5.59
CA HIS A 57 -22.43 -3.36 5.06
C HIS A 57 -23.92 -3.56 5.32
N SER A 58 -24.42 -4.78 5.06
CA SER A 58 -25.80 -5.22 5.32
C SER A 58 -25.80 -6.67 5.74
N ASP A 59 -26.97 -7.26 5.97
CA ASP A 59 -27.09 -8.68 6.34
C ASP A 59 -26.63 -9.62 5.23
N SER A 60 -26.55 -9.14 4.00
CA SER A 60 -26.17 -9.95 2.82
C SER A 60 -24.91 -9.49 2.10
N GLN A 61 -24.28 -8.40 2.55
CA GLN A 61 -23.15 -7.78 1.85
C GLN A 61 -22.07 -7.29 2.80
N ILE A 62 -20.81 -7.33 2.34
CA ILE A 62 -19.67 -6.67 2.96
C ILE A 62 -19.21 -5.47 2.15
N ASP A 63 -18.63 -4.48 2.82
CA ASP A 63 -17.94 -3.35 2.20
C ASP A 63 -16.48 -3.75 1.93
N LEU A 64 -16.13 -3.94 0.67
CA LEU A 64 -14.78 -4.34 0.26
C LEU A 64 -13.73 -3.27 0.52
N VAL A 65 -14.10 -1.99 0.54
CA VAL A 65 -13.18 -0.91 0.92
C VAL A 65 -12.77 -1.06 2.37
N ARG A 66 -13.74 -1.27 3.28
CA ARG A 66 -13.44 -1.53 4.69
C ARG A 66 -12.63 -2.81 4.86
N PHE A 67 -12.91 -3.83 4.08
CA PHE A 67 -12.15 -5.07 4.06
C PHE A 67 -10.67 -4.81 3.74
N VAL A 68 -10.36 -4.06 2.68
CA VAL A 68 -8.97 -3.71 2.31
C VAL A 68 -8.29 -2.92 3.45
N TYR A 69 -9.01 -2.01 4.08
CA TYR A 69 -8.48 -1.25 5.22
C TYR A 69 -8.05 -2.12 6.40
N LEU A 70 -8.66 -3.28 6.62
CA LEU A 70 -8.23 -4.21 7.68
C LEU A 70 -6.83 -4.80 7.45
N PHE A 71 -6.39 -4.83 6.21
CA PHE A 71 -5.05 -5.29 5.86
C PHE A 71 -4.00 -4.19 5.95
N ARG A 72 -4.44 -2.95 6.16
CA ARG A 72 -3.54 -1.81 6.25
C ARG A 72 -2.61 -1.99 7.44
N THR A 73 -1.33 -1.88 7.18
CA THR A 73 -0.30 -1.98 8.22
C THR A 73 -0.27 -0.68 9.03
N THR A 74 -0.16 -0.79 10.34
CA THR A 74 0.19 0.37 11.16
C THR A 74 1.66 0.69 10.92
N ILE A 75 1.95 1.92 10.51
CA ILE A 75 3.33 2.40 10.43
C ILE A 75 3.75 2.82 11.85
N PRO A 76 4.89 2.33 12.37
CA PRO A 76 5.44 2.79 13.64
C PRO A 76 5.66 4.30 13.65
N SER A 77 5.47 4.95 14.81
CA SER A 77 5.55 6.42 14.93
C SER A 77 6.91 7.00 14.56
N ASP A 78 7.99 6.31 14.91
CA ASP A 78 9.37 6.68 14.56
C ASP A 78 9.56 6.72 13.03
N ILE A 79 8.94 5.79 12.30
CA ILE A 79 8.98 5.77 10.85
C ILE A 79 8.10 6.86 10.23
N VAL A 80 6.97 7.19 10.85
CA VAL A 80 6.16 8.34 10.43
C VAL A 80 6.96 9.64 10.57
N GLU A 81 7.72 9.80 11.64
CA GLU A 81 8.62 10.94 11.84
C GLU A 81 9.68 11.01 10.74
N GLU A 82 10.31 9.89 10.42
CA GLU A 82 11.30 9.80 9.34
C GLU A 82 10.72 10.13 7.96
N LEU A 83 9.52 9.64 7.64
CA LEU A 83 8.84 9.97 6.40
C LEU A 83 8.51 11.47 6.30
N ASN A 84 8.12 12.08 7.41
CA ASN A 84 7.92 13.54 7.48
C ASN A 84 9.23 14.30 7.21
N GLU A 85 10.34 13.88 7.81
CA GLU A 85 11.66 14.47 7.58
C GLU A 85 12.10 14.33 6.12
N ILE A 86 11.90 13.16 5.51
CA ILE A 86 12.16 12.95 4.09
C ILE A 86 11.31 13.90 3.24
N PHE A 87 10.03 14.05 3.52
CA PHE A 87 9.15 14.95 2.79
C PHE A 87 9.61 16.42 2.93
N ASP A 88 10.02 16.85 4.12
CA ASP A 88 10.53 18.20 4.35
C ASP A 88 11.78 18.48 3.53
N ILE A 89 12.69 17.53 3.45
CA ILE A 89 13.90 17.66 2.62
C ILE A 89 13.54 17.77 1.14
N LEU A 90 12.64 16.89 0.65
CA LEU A 90 12.24 16.85 -0.76
C LEU A 90 11.45 18.09 -1.18
N SER A 91 10.55 18.56 -0.32
CA SER A 91 9.69 19.73 -0.59
C SER A 91 10.35 21.08 -0.29
N GLY A 92 11.56 21.07 0.31
CA GLY A 92 12.19 22.30 0.82
C GLY A 92 11.41 22.93 1.98
N GLY A 93 10.75 22.13 2.80
CA GLY A 93 9.94 22.56 3.95
C GLY A 93 8.53 23.04 3.58
N GLN A 94 8.09 22.83 2.35
CA GLN A 94 6.74 23.20 1.92
C GLN A 94 5.71 22.12 2.30
N THR A 95 4.43 22.48 2.31
CA THR A 95 3.32 21.57 2.65
C THR A 95 2.94 20.64 1.50
N SER A 96 3.37 20.95 0.27
CA SER A 96 3.13 20.15 -0.94
C SER A 96 4.30 20.26 -1.89
N MET A 97 4.42 19.30 -2.82
CA MET A 97 5.37 19.36 -3.93
C MET A 97 4.75 18.79 -5.21
N GLU A 98 5.27 19.20 -6.37
CA GLU A 98 4.82 18.66 -7.65
C GLU A 98 5.25 17.19 -7.77
N VAL A 99 4.36 16.34 -8.29
CA VAL A 99 4.66 14.91 -8.49
C VAL A 99 5.82 14.72 -9.46
N VAL A 100 5.94 15.59 -10.46
CA VAL A 100 7.05 15.55 -11.43
C VAL A 100 8.39 15.74 -10.72
N ASP A 101 8.46 16.68 -9.77
CA ASP A 101 9.68 16.94 -9.00
C ASP A 101 9.96 15.78 -8.05
N LEU A 102 8.94 15.27 -7.35
CA LEU A 102 9.07 14.06 -6.52
C LEU A 102 9.67 12.89 -7.32
N MET A 103 9.19 12.64 -8.52
CA MET A 103 9.65 11.54 -9.36
C MET A 103 11.09 11.70 -9.88
N GLN A 104 11.66 12.91 -9.87
CA GLN A 104 13.09 13.11 -10.18
C GLN A 104 14.01 12.59 -9.07
N HIS A 105 13.50 12.51 -7.84
CA HIS A 105 14.24 11.99 -6.70
C HIS A 105 14.16 10.45 -6.59
N LEU A 106 13.25 9.80 -7.32
CA LEU A 106 13.04 8.36 -7.21
C LEU A 106 14.25 7.58 -7.74
N ASN A 107 14.83 6.77 -6.88
CA ASN A 107 15.81 5.75 -7.23
C ASN A 107 15.11 4.37 -7.26
N GLU A 108 14.67 3.96 -8.42
CA GLU A 108 13.87 2.73 -8.62
C GLU A 108 14.61 1.47 -8.15
N LYS A 109 15.94 1.47 -8.21
CA LYS A 109 16.78 0.33 -7.79
C LYS A 109 16.64 0.03 -6.30
N GLU A 110 16.43 1.07 -5.50
CA GLU A 110 16.29 0.97 -4.05
C GLU A 110 14.84 0.71 -3.60
N HIS A 111 13.90 0.73 -4.54
CA HIS A 111 12.51 0.45 -4.23
C HIS A 111 12.33 -1.02 -3.80
N PRO A 112 11.63 -1.31 -2.70
CA PRO A 112 11.46 -2.69 -2.20
C PRO A 112 10.92 -3.68 -3.23
N GLN A 113 10.07 -3.24 -4.14
CA GLN A 113 9.54 -4.09 -5.20
C GLN A 113 10.60 -4.55 -6.20
N CYS A 114 11.66 -3.76 -6.43
CA CYS A 114 12.73 -4.16 -7.32
C CYS A 114 13.46 -5.40 -6.81
N GLU A 115 13.77 -5.42 -5.52
CA GLU A 115 14.49 -6.52 -4.88
C GLU A 115 13.60 -7.74 -4.60
N LEU A 116 12.46 -7.49 -3.91
CA LEU A 116 11.59 -8.56 -3.42
C LEU A 116 10.79 -9.23 -4.52
N MET A 117 10.42 -8.50 -5.56
CA MET A 117 9.52 -8.96 -6.62
C MET A 117 10.20 -9.13 -7.96
N LYS A 118 11.50 -8.84 -8.05
CA LYS A 118 12.29 -8.91 -9.29
C LYS A 118 11.64 -8.14 -10.45
N LYS A 119 10.95 -7.05 -10.15
CA LYS A 119 10.38 -6.15 -11.17
C LYS A 119 11.51 -5.40 -11.87
N ASN A 120 11.33 -5.12 -13.16
CA ASN A 120 12.25 -4.21 -13.85
C ASN A 120 12.03 -2.75 -13.39
N LEU A 121 13.01 -1.88 -13.68
CA LEU A 121 12.99 -0.51 -13.17
C LEU A 121 11.80 0.32 -13.72
N GLN A 122 11.42 0.08 -14.96
CA GLN A 122 10.29 0.78 -15.58
C GLN A 122 8.97 0.37 -14.93
N ASP A 123 8.75 -0.93 -14.67
CA ASP A 123 7.55 -1.42 -13.99
C ASP A 123 7.45 -0.85 -12.57
N VAL A 124 8.60 -0.69 -11.88
CA VAL A 124 8.63 -0.07 -10.55
C VAL A 124 8.23 1.40 -10.64
N LYS A 125 8.79 2.15 -11.58
CA LYS A 125 8.46 3.56 -11.80
C LYS A 125 6.98 3.75 -12.11
N ASP A 126 6.44 2.94 -13.01
CA ASP A 126 5.03 2.99 -13.40
C ASP A 126 4.12 2.64 -12.21
N SER A 127 4.52 1.65 -11.39
CA SER A 127 3.81 1.28 -10.16
C SER A 127 3.80 2.42 -9.14
N VAL A 128 4.92 3.14 -8.96
CA VAL A 128 5.01 4.30 -8.05
C VAL A 128 4.10 5.43 -8.55
N ILE A 129 4.17 5.77 -9.84
CA ILE A 129 3.32 6.81 -10.43
C ILE A 129 1.84 6.45 -10.27
N LYS A 130 1.48 5.19 -10.53
CA LYS A 130 0.10 4.71 -10.37
C LYS A 130 -0.36 4.79 -8.93
N GLY A 131 0.47 4.33 -7.97
CA GLY A 131 0.16 4.40 -6.54
C GLY A 131 -0.06 5.84 -6.07
N ILE A 132 0.78 6.79 -6.50
CA ILE A 132 0.60 8.20 -6.20
C ILE A 132 -0.70 8.73 -6.81
N LYS A 133 -0.97 8.45 -8.08
CA LYS A 133 -2.19 8.90 -8.78
C LYS A 133 -3.47 8.37 -8.14
N ASN A 134 -3.45 7.14 -7.63
CA ASN A 134 -4.60 6.56 -6.93
C ASN A 134 -4.96 7.37 -5.67
N ILE A 135 -3.98 8.01 -5.03
CA ILE A 135 -4.19 8.82 -3.83
C ILE A 135 -4.60 10.25 -4.18
N ILE A 136 -3.86 10.90 -5.07
CA ILE A 136 -4.07 12.32 -5.38
C ILE A 136 -5.14 12.57 -6.45
N GLY A 137 -5.55 11.53 -7.19
CA GLY A 137 -6.47 11.65 -8.33
C GLY A 137 -5.86 12.46 -9.49
N ASN A 138 -6.59 13.48 -9.93
CA ASN A 138 -6.17 14.34 -11.06
C ASN A 138 -5.28 15.53 -10.67
N LYS A 139 -4.85 15.62 -9.39
CA LYS A 139 -3.93 16.69 -8.96
C LYS A 139 -2.53 16.48 -9.53
N SER A 140 -1.78 17.56 -9.72
CA SER A 140 -0.36 17.52 -10.12
C SER A 140 0.59 17.49 -8.92
N SER A 141 0.10 17.89 -7.74
CA SER A 141 0.89 18.00 -6.51
C SER A 141 0.44 16.98 -5.47
N ILE A 142 1.38 16.57 -4.62
CA ILE A 142 1.17 15.68 -3.49
C ILE A 142 1.36 16.45 -2.19
N LEU A 143 0.43 16.28 -1.25
CA LEU A 143 0.52 16.78 0.12
C LEU A 143 1.35 15.83 0.99
N ARG A 144 1.82 16.32 2.14
CA ARG A 144 2.54 15.52 3.14
C ARG A 144 1.75 14.28 3.56
N GLU A 145 0.48 14.44 3.88
CA GLU A 145 -0.40 13.35 4.30
C GLU A 145 -0.60 12.30 3.19
N GLU A 146 -0.67 12.75 1.94
CA GLU A 146 -0.78 11.88 0.79
C GLU A 146 0.52 11.12 0.49
N PHE A 147 1.67 11.76 0.75
CA PHE A 147 2.98 11.11 0.71
C PHE A 147 3.11 10.01 1.78
N LEU A 148 2.66 10.27 3.00
CA LEU A 148 2.59 9.26 4.05
C LEU A 148 1.65 8.12 3.65
N GLU A 149 0.47 8.45 3.09
CA GLU A 149 -0.50 7.48 2.60
C GLU A 149 0.11 6.54 1.56
N PHE A 150 0.87 7.08 0.61
CA PHE A 150 1.57 6.27 -0.39
C PHE A 150 2.51 5.25 0.23
N HIS A 151 3.20 5.61 1.32
CA HIS A 151 4.14 4.71 1.99
C HIS A 151 3.48 3.55 2.73
N TYR A 152 2.18 3.61 3.07
CA TYR A 152 1.45 2.44 3.57
C TYR A 152 1.49 1.27 2.58
N ASN A 153 1.46 1.54 1.28
CA ASN A 153 1.57 0.50 0.25
C ASN A 153 2.98 -0.12 0.22
N ILE A 154 4.02 0.69 0.43
CA ILE A 154 5.40 0.20 0.52
C ILE A 154 5.57 -0.68 1.75
N PHE A 155 5.02 -0.28 2.90
CA PHE A 155 5.04 -1.08 4.13
C PHE A 155 4.34 -2.42 3.99
N TRP A 156 3.27 -2.47 3.20
CA TRP A 156 2.61 -3.74 2.90
C TRP A 156 3.55 -4.76 2.26
N VAL A 157 4.43 -4.31 1.38
CA VAL A 157 5.38 -5.17 0.66
C VAL A 157 6.55 -5.60 1.54
N MET A 158 6.94 -4.75 2.51
CA MET A 158 8.09 -5.02 3.36
C MET A 158 7.74 -5.97 4.52
N PRO A 159 8.44 -7.11 4.65
CA PRO A 159 8.34 -7.94 5.83
C PRO A 159 8.77 -7.16 7.10
N GLU A 160 8.14 -7.44 8.24
CA GLU A 160 8.42 -6.75 9.52
C GLU A 160 9.91 -6.80 9.92
N TYR A 161 10.63 -7.88 9.59
CA TYR A 161 12.06 -8.00 9.87
C TYR A 161 12.94 -7.05 9.05
N CYS A 162 12.40 -6.43 7.99
CA CYS A 162 13.11 -5.43 7.19
C CYS A 162 13.03 -4.02 7.78
N TYR A 163 12.20 -3.77 8.81
CA TYR A 163 11.98 -2.43 9.37
C TYR A 163 13.26 -1.79 9.95
N GLY A 164 14.17 -2.59 10.49
CA GLY A 164 15.45 -2.09 11.02
C GLY A 164 16.33 -1.37 9.97
N ASN A 165 16.15 -1.66 8.69
CA ASN A 165 16.85 -1.00 7.57
C ASN A 165 15.91 -0.06 6.78
N PHE A 166 14.69 0.12 7.23
CA PHE A 166 13.66 0.85 6.50
C PHE A 166 14.07 2.29 6.24
N ARG A 167 14.53 3.01 7.28
CA ARG A 167 14.98 4.40 7.21
C ARG A 167 15.97 4.59 6.05
N LYS A 168 17.06 3.81 6.08
CA LYS A 168 18.10 3.89 5.07
C LYS A 168 17.55 3.61 3.67
N ARG A 169 16.68 2.62 3.52
CA ARG A 169 16.13 2.21 2.21
C ARG A 169 15.18 3.26 1.65
N ILE A 170 14.26 3.78 2.46
CA ILE A 170 13.31 4.81 1.98
C ILE A 170 14.03 6.11 1.69
N ALA A 171 14.98 6.53 2.53
CA ALA A 171 15.80 7.70 2.24
C ALA A 171 16.57 7.52 0.92
N THR A 172 17.22 6.37 0.73
CA THR A 172 17.97 6.06 -0.49
C THR A 172 17.05 5.98 -1.71
N MET A 173 15.84 5.42 -1.54
CA MET A 173 14.83 5.36 -2.60
C MET A 173 14.43 6.76 -3.08
N TRP A 174 14.34 7.72 -2.18
CA TRP A 174 14.04 9.12 -2.50
C TRP A 174 15.28 10.01 -2.67
N GLY A 175 16.47 9.42 -2.77
CA GLY A 175 17.72 10.15 -2.98
C GLY A 175 18.14 11.05 -1.80
N VAL A 176 17.53 10.87 -0.62
CA VAL A 176 17.82 11.62 0.60
C VAL A 176 19.01 10.98 1.33
N LYS A 177 19.94 11.81 1.79
CA LYS A 177 21.05 11.40 2.65
C LYS A 177 20.89 12.08 4.00
N PHE A 178 20.80 11.25 5.04
CA PHE A 178 20.86 11.70 6.43
C PHE A 178 22.30 11.77 6.92
#